data_5e825126609993e398b38f11720e320f
#
_entry.id   5e825126609993e398b38f11720e320f
#
_cell.length_a   1.000
_cell.length_b   1.000
_cell.length_c   1.000
_cell.angle_alpha   90.00
_cell.angle_beta   90.00
_cell.angle_gamma   90.00
#
_symmetry.space_group_name_H-M   'P 1'
#
loop_
_entity.id
_entity.type
_entity.pdbx_description
1 polymer ?
#
loop_
_entity_poly.entity_id
_entity_poly.type
_entity_poly.pdbx_seq_one_letter_code
_entity_poly.pdbx_strand_id
1 'polypeptide(L)'
;RYIFLFFLCMFLFSCEPEENQVNFSNDFGKGTYILSDNGLHFIKKNTDNTLSQVFNSTNGISIQNPKSLLVYGNRLYILGNDFYATDVNTLELLGQVSGFSNPSACAIIPYNRAFVSDSDESLVRLIDLVDYRIISEIETGENTSPAFIINKYDKSFVLNGGNNDAYDSTLITITYKDDLIPLADFSGNLIIGKNPNSAINSGNINVLCSGVYDESNPSKNIESSFYSIYPSDLLISYSQNLSGIYNANNLVETSNGNNYYFTANDGIYRTNTSMSNVNLILPIQSDVLGISTEKYVVNDTTDAYSNILYMNDLNNIGSIYKYNINLSTVVDTISVNGQIFDIAFKN
;
A
#
# COMPACT_ATOMS: atom_id res chain seq x y z
N ARG A 1 -75.73 -3.89 47.54
CA ARG A 1 -74.43 -4.48 47.93
C ARG A 1 -73.58 -4.51 46.74
N TYR A 2 -72.75 -3.45 46.50
CA TYR A 2 -71.82 -3.37 45.40
C TYR A 2 -70.42 -3.66 45.92
N ILE A 3 -69.76 -4.67 45.36
CA ILE A 3 -68.37 -5.01 45.62
C ILE A 3 -67.53 -4.20 44.55
N PHE A 4 -66.72 -3.25 45.03
CA PHE A 4 -65.81 -2.49 44.25
C PHE A 4 -64.49 -3.29 44.10
N LEU A 5 -64.22 -3.79 42.88
CA LEU A 5 -62.96 -4.50 42.57
C LEU A 5 -61.95 -3.45 42.14
N PHE A 6 -60.93 -3.26 43.01
CA PHE A 6 -59.81 -2.34 42.73
C PHE A 6 -58.76 -3.06 41.90
N PHE A 7 -58.68 -2.70 40.64
CA PHE A 7 -57.62 -3.25 39.75
C PHE A 7 -56.35 -2.41 39.95
N LEU A 8 -55.37 -2.96 40.62
CA LEU A 8 -54.03 -2.38 40.80
C LEU A 8 -53.19 -2.69 39.56
N CYS A 9 -53.10 -1.75 38.62
CA CYS A 9 -52.12 -1.82 37.51
C CYS A 9 -50.71 -1.56 38.06
N MET A 10 -49.95 -2.63 38.27
CA MET A 10 -48.50 -2.50 38.41
C MET A 10 -47.89 -2.13 37.06
N PHE A 11 -47.49 -0.90 36.91
CA PHE A 11 -46.54 -0.50 35.88
C PHE A 11 -45.16 -1.01 36.28
N LEU A 12 -44.77 -2.12 35.67
CA LEU A 12 -43.38 -2.53 35.67
C LEU A 12 -42.64 -1.56 34.74
N PHE A 13 -41.99 -0.56 35.32
CA PHE A 13 -40.94 0.17 34.64
C PHE A 13 -39.79 -0.81 34.46
N SER A 14 -39.71 -1.42 33.27
CA SER A 14 -38.48 -2.05 32.78
C SER A 14 -37.49 -0.91 32.56
N CYS A 15 -36.56 -0.75 33.47
CA CYS A 15 -35.37 0.03 33.24
C CYS A 15 -34.49 -0.83 32.27
N GLU A 16 -34.62 -0.61 30.98
CA GLU A 16 -33.58 -1.07 30.05
C GLU A 16 -32.31 -0.32 30.47
N PRO A 17 -31.17 -1.05 30.67
CA PRO A 17 -29.91 -0.36 30.86
C PRO A 17 -29.70 0.47 29.62
N GLU A 18 -29.56 1.79 29.78
CA GLU A 18 -29.01 2.63 28.71
C GLU A 18 -27.67 1.99 28.31
N GLU A 19 -27.64 1.30 27.18
CA GLU A 19 -26.40 1.08 26.48
C GLU A 19 -25.78 2.46 26.34
N ASN A 20 -24.73 2.71 27.11
CA ASN A 20 -23.84 3.82 26.87
C ASN A 20 -23.36 3.67 25.41
N GLN A 21 -24.09 4.25 24.48
CA GLN A 21 -23.54 4.58 23.18
C GLN A 21 -22.39 5.54 23.48
N VAL A 22 -21.22 4.96 23.62
CA VAL A 22 -19.99 5.72 23.54
C VAL A 22 -20.03 6.35 22.16
N ASN A 23 -20.44 7.60 22.08
CA ASN A 23 -20.22 8.42 20.93
C ASN A 23 -18.70 8.53 20.77
N PHE A 24 -18.12 7.55 20.10
CA PHE A 24 -16.81 7.73 19.51
C PHE A 24 -16.97 8.92 18.58
N SER A 25 -16.37 10.04 18.93
CA SER A 25 -15.99 11.00 17.89
C SER A 25 -15.14 10.16 16.93
N ASN A 26 -15.68 9.85 15.75
CA ASN A 26 -15.08 8.94 14.78
C ASN A 26 -13.79 9.50 14.17
N ASP A 27 -13.12 10.44 14.83
CA ASP A 27 -11.81 10.92 14.39
C ASP A 27 -10.70 10.05 15.00
N PHE A 28 -10.13 9.20 14.17
CA PHE A 28 -9.01 8.35 14.54
C PHE A 28 -7.73 9.14 14.87
N GLY A 29 -7.63 10.41 14.47
CA GLY A 29 -6.43 11.23 14.66
C GLY A 29 -5.25 10.76 13.82
N LYS A 30 -4.02 11.12 14.25
CA LYS A 30 -2.78 10.69 13.60
C LYS A 30 -2.44 9.26 13.98
N GLY A 31 -1.91 8.48 13.02
CA GLY A 31 -1.57 7.07 13.29
C GLY A 31 -1.21 6.28 12.04
N THR A 32 -1.27 4.97 12.16
CA THR A 32 -0.94 4.03 11.09
C THR A 32 -2.14 3.12 10.83
N TYR A 33 -2.59 3.09 9.60
CA TYR A 33 -3.51 2.08 9.10
C TYR A 33 -2.74 0.84 8.67
N ILE A 34 -3.26 -0.34 9.01
CA ILE A 34 -2.67 -1.64 8.68
C ILE A 34 -3.75 -2.49 8.03
N LEU A 35 -3.49 -2.95 6.82
CA LEU A 35 -4.38 -3.82 6.06
C LEU A 35 -3.96 -5.28 6.24
N SER A 36 -4.89 -6.11 6.69
CA SER A 36 -4.70 -7.55 6.81
C SER A 36 -5.86 -8.34 6.18
N ASP A 37 -5.75 -9.65 6.10
CA ASP A 37 -6.85 -10.55 5.68
C ASP A 37 -8.07 -10.48 6.63
N ASN A 38 -7.87 -10.01 7.85
CA ASN A 38 -8.94 -9.75 8.83
C ASN A 38 -9.51 -8.33 8.76
N GLY A 39 -9.09 -7.52 7.78
CA GLY A 39 -9.60 -6.18 7.53
C GLY A 39 -8.62 -5.06 7.88
N LEU A 40 -9.15 -3.86 8.07
CA LEU A 40 -8.38 -2.66 8.36
C LEU A 40 -8.24 -2.45 9.87
N HIS A 41 -7.01 -2.28 10.33
CA HIS A 41 -6.67 -1.93 11.72
C HIS A 41 -6.12 -0.50 11.78
N PHE A 42 -6.18 0.12 12.94
CA PHE A 42 -5.60 1.43 13.18
C PHE A 42 -4.83 1.48 14.50
N ILE A 43 -3.64 2.03 14.47
CA ILE A 43 -2.83 2.32 15.65
C ILE A 43 -2.66 3.83 15.74
N LYS A 44 -3.18 4.41 16.81
CA LYS A 44 -3.03 5.83 17.06
C LYS A 44 -1.57 6.15 17.41
N LYS A 45 -1.06 7.24 16.86
CA LYS A 45 0.33 7.69 17.10
C LYS A 45 0.59 7.86 18.61
N ASN A 46 1.74 7.37 19.07
CA ASN A 46 2.18 7.36 20.47
C ASN A 46 1.29 6.55 21.42
N THR A 47 0.64 5.53 20.93
CA THR A 47 -0.09 4.54 21.76
C THR A 47 0.21 3.14 21.25
N ASP A 48 0.09 2.14 22.13
CA ASP A 48 0.20 0.73 21.76
C ASP A 48 -1.17 0.09 21.50
N ASN A 49 -2.23 0.90 21.51
CA ASN A 49 -3.59 0.39 21.36
C ASN A 49 -3.94 0.23 19.88
N THR A 50 -4.15 -1.02 19.48
CA THR A 50 -4.61 -1.39 18.14
C THR A 50 -6.13 -1.50 18.13
N LEU A 51 -6.77 -0.67 17.31
CA LEU A 51 -8.19 -0.80 16.98
C LEU A 51 -8.32 -1.73 15.78
N SER A 52 -9.09 -2.82 15.95
CA SER A 52 -9.23 -3.83 14.91
C SER A 52 -10.50 -3.65 14.10
N GLN A 53 -10.45 -4.05 12.81
CA GLN A 53 -11.59 -4.06 11.89
C GLN A 53 -12.33 -2.71 11.80
N VAL A 54 -11.58 -1.62 11.86
CA VAL A 54 -12.15 -0.26 11.95
C VAL A 54 -13.00 0.11 10.73
N PHE A 55 -12.68 -0.37 9.53
CA PHE A 55 -13.51 -0.14 8.34
C PHE A 55 -14.83 -0.90 8.42
N ASN A 56 -14.80 -2.18 8.82
CA ASN A 56 -16.01 -2.99 8.97
C ASN A 56 -16.92 -2.42 10.07
N SER A 57 -16.35 -2.04 11.20
CA SER A 57 -17.10 -1.47 12.33
C SER A 57 -17.79 -0.15 11.97
N THR A 58 -17.18 0.64 11.08
CA THR A 58 -17.75 1.92 10.64
C THR A 58 -18.82 1.74 9.56
N ASN A 59 -18.59 0.82 8.60
CA ASN A 59 -19.39 0.77 7.37
C ASN A 59 -20.26 -0.49 7.23
N GLY A 60 -20.09 -1.49 8.10
CA GLY A 60 -20.79 -2.78 7.99
C GLY A 60 -20.36 -3.62 6.79
N ILE A 61 -19.22 -3.29 6.15
CA ILE A 61 -18.71 -3.93 4.94
C ILE A 61 -17.34 -4.55 5.26
N SER A 62 -17.09 -5.76 4.75
CA SER A 62 -15.78 -6.41 4.86
C SER A 62 -14.97 -6.23 3.57
N ILE A 63 -13.69 -5.88 3.72
CA ILE A 63 -12.75 -5.84 2.59
C ILE A 63 -12.43 -7.27 2.18
N GLN A 64 -12.73 -7.60 0.93
CA GLN A 64 -12.43 -8.91 0.37
C GLN A 64 -11.12 -8.87 -0.41
N ASN A 65 -10.26 -9.88 -0.23
CA ASN A 65 -8.97 -10.02 -0.93
C ASN A 65 -8.14 -8.72 -0.87
N PRO A 66 -7.77 -8.25 0.34
CA PRO A 66 -7.07 -7.00 0.54
C PRO A 66 -5.73 -6.98 -0.21
N LYS A 67 -5.35 -5.82 -0.76
CA LYS A 67 -4.16 -5.63 -1.59
C LYS A 67 -3.29 -4.48 -1.10
N SER A 68 -3.83 -3.25 -1.09
CA SER A 68 -3.05 -2.07 -0.76
C SER A 68 -3.87 -0.94 -0.14
N LEU A 69 -3.16 -0.01 0.47
CA LEU A 69 -3.66 1.21 1.07
C LEU A 69 -2.99 2.44 0.45
N LEU A 70 -3.74 3.51 0.31
CA LEU A 70 -3.19 4.79 -0.10
C LEU A 70 -3.86 5.94 0.66
N VAL A 71 -3.08 6.68 1.45
CA VAL A 71 -3.53 7.96 2.02
C VAL A 71 -3.19 9.08 1.04
N TYR A 72 -4.20 9.81 0.57
CA TYR A 72 -4.01 10.96 -0.29
C TYR A 72 -4.98 12.10 0.10
N GLY A 73 -4.43 13.23 0.52
CA GLY A 73 -5.21 14.32 1.06
C GLY A 73 -5.98 13.91 2.33
N ASN A 74 -7.27 14.14 2.34
CA ASN A 74 -8.17 13.76 3.44
C ASN A 74 -8.89 12.41 3.20
N ARG A 75 -8.36 11.58 2.33
CA ARG A 75 -8.97 10.28 1.97
C ARG A 75 -8.01 9.14 2.23
N LEU A 76 -8.57 8.00 2.64
CA LEU A 76 -7.93 6.71 2.61
C LEU A 76 -8.59 5.89 1.50
N TYR A 77 -7.77 5.42 0.59
CA TYR A 77 -8.18 4.49 -0.47
C TYR A 77 -7.73 3.09 -0.09
N ILE A 78 -8.63 2.13 -0.25
CA ILE A 78 -8.41 0.73 0.09
C ILE A 78 -8.66 -0.09 -1.17
N LEU A 79 -7.71 -0.89 -1.55
CA LEU A 79 -7.81 -1.81 -2.67
C LEU A 79 -7.95 -3.25 -2.16
N GLY A 80 -9.00 -3.91 -2.62
CA GLY A 80 -9.29 -5.33 -2.41
C GLY A 80 -9.87 -5.87 -3.71
N ASN A 81 -10.90 -6.72 -3.66
CA ASN A 81 -11.68 -7.06 -4.86
C ASN A 81 -12.35 -5.81 -5.47
N ASP A 82 -12.67 -4.85 -4.62
CA ASP A 82 -13.21 -3.57 -5.00
C ASP A 82 -12.24 -2.45 -4.58
N PHE A 83 -12.43 -1.28 -5.18
CA PHE A 83 -11.78 -0.05 -4.78
C PHE A 83 -12.72 0.74 -3.87
N TYR A 84 -12.28 1.08 -2.67
CA TYR A 84 -13.02 1.87 -1.69
C TYR A 84 -12.34 3.22 -1.46
N ALA A 85 -13.14 4.27 -1.37
CA ALA A 85 -12.70 5.59 -0.92
C ALA A 85 -13.39 5.95 0.39
N THR A 86 -12.65 6.33 1.41
CA THR A 86 -13.17 6.72 2.72
C THR A 86 -12.63 8.07 3.14
N ASP A 87 -13.31 8.75 4.05
CA ASP A 87 -12.71 9.85 4.80
C ASP A 87 -11.57 9.29 5.68
N VAL A 88 -10.40 9.91 5.64
CA VAL A 88 -9.23 9.42 6.37
C VAL A 88 -9.35 9.59 7.90
N ASN A 89 -10.26 10.44 8.38
CA ASN A 89 -10.44 10.69 9.81
C ASN A 89 -11.51 9.79 10.42
N THR A 90 -12.62 9.61 9.72
CA THR A 90 -13.79 8.91 10.23
C THR A 90 -13.95 7.50 9.67
N LEU A 91 -13.27 7.20 8.57
CA LEU A 91 -13.42 5.97 7.76
C LEU A 91 -14.81 5.78 7.15
N GLU A 92 -15.67 6.79 7.22
CA GLU A 92 -16.96 6.76 6.51
C GLU A 92 -16.74 6.53 5.02
N LEU A 93 -17.46 5.58 4.45
CA LEU A 93 -17.39 5.26 3.03
C LEU A 93 -17.92 6.42 2.19
N LEU A 94 -17.08 6.94 1.31
CA LEU A 94 -17.45 8.00 0.35
C LEU A 94 -17.90 7.40 -0.98
N GLY A 95 -17.33 6.25 -1.35
CA GLY A 95 -17.68 5.53 -2.57
C GLY A 95 -16.95 4.21 -2.74
N GLN A 96 -17.51 3.38 -3.60
CA GLN A 96 -17.02 2.04 -3.93
C GLN A 96 -17.10 1.84 -5.44
N VAL A 97 -16.09 1.21 -6.01
CA VAL A 97 -16.06 0.80 -7.43
C VAL A 97 -15.77 -0.68 -7.50
N SER A 98 -16.64 -1.40 -8.18
CA SER A 98 -16.52 -2.84 -8.44
C SER A 98 -16.24 -3.10 -9.93
N GLY A 99 -15.98 -4.35 -10.28
CA GLY A 99 -15.79 -4.78 -11.67
C GLY A 99 -14.33 -5.00 -12.05
N PHE A 100 -13.48 -5.26 -11.07
CA PHE A 100 -12.10 -5.71 -11.26
C PHE A 100 -12.02 -7.23 -11.19
N SER A 101 -11.08 -7.83 -11.92
CA SER A 101 -10.75 -9.25 -11.84
C SER A 101 -9.70 -9.52 -10.76
N ASN A 102 -8.58 -8.80 -10.79
CA ASN A 102 -7.52 -8.88 -9.80
C ASN A 102 -6.79 -7.53 -9.70
N PRO A 103 -7.39 -6.54 -9.02
CA PRO A 103 -6.77 -5.23 -8.88
C PRO A 103 -5.47 -5.33 -8.06
N SER A 104 -4.39 -4.70 -8.52
CA SER A 104 -3.06 -4.85 -7.94
C SER A 104 -2.49 -3.56 -7.34
N ALA A 105 -2.71 -2.42 -7.97
CA ALA A 105 -2.22 -1.13 -7.49
C ALA A 105 -3.16 0.01 -7.87
N CYS A 106 -3.10 1.11 -7.12
CA CYS A 106 -3.83 2.32 -7.47
C CYS A 106 -2.96 3.57 -7.35
N ALA A 107 -3.28 4.59 -8.16
CA ALA A 107 -2.64 5.89 -8.12
C ALA A 107 -3.67 7.00 -8.33
N ILE A 108 -3.65 8.00 -7.46
CA ILE A 108 -4.56 9.15 -7.57
C ILE A 108 -3.92 10.16 -8.51
N ILE A 109 -4.70 10.63 -9.47
CA ILE A 109 -4.30 11.62 -10.46
C ILE A 109 -5.17 12.90 -10.33
N PRO A 110 -4.77 14.02 -10.92
CA PRO A 110 -5.58 15.24 -10.92
C PRO A 110 -7.02 15.01 -11.42
N TYR A 111 -7.88 16.00 -11.19
CA TYR A 111 -9.29 16.06 -11.66
C TYR A 111 -10.23 15.04 -10.99
N ASN A 112 -9.97 14.69 -9.73
CA ASN A 112 -10.75 13.69 -8.98
C ASN A 112 -10.81 12.34 -9.71
N ARG A 113 -9.66 11.82 -10.10
CA ARG A 113 -9.56 10.54 -10.80
C ARG A 113 -8.49 9.65 -10.18
N ALA A 114 -8.61 8.36 -10.46
CA ALA A 114 -7.63 7.36 -10.07
C ALA A 114 -7.39 6.37 -11.21
N PHE A 115 -6.16 5.87 -11.31
CA PHE A 115 -5.87 4.65 -12.04
C PHE A 115 -5.85 3.47 -11.09
N VAL A 116 -6.42 2.35 -11.51
CA VAL A 116 -6.31 1.05 -10.86
C VAL A 116 -5.85 0.04 -11.88
N SER A 117 -4.74 -0.64 -11.61
CA SER A 117 -4.26 -1.75 -12.45
C SER A 117 -5.03 -3.03 -12.14
N ASP A 118 -5.38 -3.78 -13.19
CA ASP A 118 -6.04 -5.08 -13.12
C ASP A 118 -5.13 -6.12 -13.75
N SER A 119 -4.44 -6.88 -12.91
CA SER A 119 -3.33 -7.73 -13.34
C SER A 119 -3.77 -8.93 -14.18
N ASP A 120 -4.98 -9.47 -13.95
CA ASP A 120 -5.47 -10.63 -14.69
C ASP A 120 -6.02 -10.27 -16.07
N GLU A 121 -6.42 -9.01 -16.26
CA GLU A 121 -6.96 -8.53 -17.52
C GLU A 121 -5.97 -7.71 -18.36
N SER A 122 -4.74 -7.51 -17.86
CA SER A 122 -3.72 -6.66 -18.53
C SER A 122 -4.22 -5.25 -18.82
N LEU A 123 -4.95 -4.66 -17.87
CA LEU A 123 -5.60 -3.36 -18.00
C LEU A 123 -5.19 -2.39 -16.88
N VAL A 124 -5.29 -1.11 -17.20
CA VAL A 124 -5.43 -0.04 -16.20
C VAL A 124 -6.79 0.61 -16.38
N ARG A 125 -7.59 0.65 -15.32
CA ARG A 125 -8.91 1.27 -15.32
C ARG A 125 -8.83 2.68 -14.77
N LEU A 126 -9.42 3.62 -15.50
CA LEU A 126 -9.60 5.00 -15.07
C LEU A 126 -10.91 5.13 -14.32
N ILE A 127 -10.82 5.60 -13.07
CA ILE A 127 -11.96 5.78 -12.18
C ILE A 127 -12.25 7.26 -12.01
N ASP A 128 -13.53 7.63 -12.08
CA ASP A 128 -14.04 8.90 -11.61
C ASP A 128 -14.28 8.84 -10.10
N LEU A 129 -13.66 9.73 -9.33
CA LEU A 129 -13.77 9.78 -7.86
C LEU A 129 -14.88 10.73 -7.38
N VAL A 130 -15.68 11.29 -8.29
CA VAL A 130 -16.90 12.04 -7.96
C VAL A 130 -18.09 11.09 -7.93
N ASP A 131 -18.26 10.32 -9.03
CA ASP A 131 -19.36 9.39 -9.23
C ASP A 131 -19.02 7.94 -8.83
N TYR A 132 -17.75 7.66 -8.51
CA TYR A 132 -17.22 6.33 -8.17
C TYR A 132 -17.59 5.25 -9.18
N ARG A 133 -17.12 5.44 -10.41
CA ARG A 133 -17.35 4.51 -11.53
C ARG A 133 -16.12 4.43 -12.44
N ILE A 134 -15.98 3.30 -13.11
CA ILE A 134 -15.00 3.13 -14.20
C ILE A 134 -15.48 3.95 -15.40
N ILE A 135 -14.60 4.79 -15.95
CA ILE A 135 -14.89 5.66 -17.10
C ILE A 135 -14.10 5.33 -18.36
N SER A 136 -12.97 4.61 -18.20
CA SER A 136 -12.16 4.16 -19.32
C SER A 136 -11.28 2.99 -18.92
N GLU A 137 -10.81 2.24 -19.90
CA GLU A 137 -9.87 1.13 -19.78
C GLU A 137 -8.71 1.35 -20.75
N ILE A 138 -7.50 1.04 -20.30
CA ILE A 138 -6.26 1.22 -21.06
C ILE A 138 -5.52 -0.10 -21.05
N GLU A 139 -5.33 -0.69 -22.22
CA GLU A 139 -4.56 -1.93 -22.36
C GLU A 139 -3.08 -1.70 -22.06
N THR A 140 -2.47 -2.58 -21.28
CA THR A 140 -1.04 -2.50 -20.93
C THR A 140 -0.17 -3.39 -21.83
N GLY A 141 -0.76 -4.13 -22.72
CA GLY A 141 -0.15 -5.09 -23.64
C GLY A 141 -0.70 -6.50 -23.46
N GLU A 142 -0.45 -7.37 -24.41
CA GLU A 142 -0.93 -8.74 -24.38
C GLU A 142 -0.21 -9.55 -23.29
N ASN A 143 -0.98 -10.20 -22.41
CA ASN A 143 -0.49 -11.03 -21.31
C ASN A 143 0.45 -10.31 -20.32
N THR A 144 0.38 -9.00 -20.25
CA THR A 144 1.05 -8.24 -19.18
C THR A 144 0.28 -8.42 -17.87
N SER A 145 0.99 -8.23 -16.75
CA SER A 145 0.37 -8.23 -15.43
C SER A 145 0.79 -6.95 -14.73
N PRO A 146 0.03 -5.85 -14.89
CA PRO A 146 0.40 -4.57 -14.30
C PRO A 146 0.37 -4.67 -12.77
N ALA A 147 1.54 -4.54 -12.15
CA ALA A 147 1.77 -4.78 -10.73
C ALA A 147 1.84 -3.50 -9.89
N PHE A 148 2.26 -2.39 -10.49
CA PHE A 148 2.50 -1.14 -9.77
C PHE A 148 2.24 0.07 -10.64
N ILE A 149 1.78 1.18 -10.02
CA ILE A 149 1.56 2.46 -10.70
C ILE A 149 2.18 3.58 -9.87
N ILE A 150 2.95 4.44 -10.53
CA ILE A 150 3.52 5.63 -9.90
C ILE A 150 3.36 6.86 -10.79
N ASN A 151 3.08 8.02 -10.18
CA ASN A 151 2.83 9.26 -10.90
C ASN A 151 4.04 10.18 -10.87
N LYS A 152 4.29 10.84 -12.00
CA LYS A 152 5.24 11.97 -12.11
C LYS A 152 4.78 12.94 -13.19
N TYR A 153 4.71 14.23 -12.85
CA TYR A 153 4.23 15.29 -13.75
C TYR A 153 2.79 14.99 -14.22
N ASP A 154 2.58 14.96 -15.53
CA ASP A 154 1.32 14.68 -16.23
C ASP A 154 1.19 13.20 -16.67
N LYS A 155 2.01 12.31 -16.08
CA LYS A 155 2.10 10.91 -16.49
C LYS A 155 1.98 9.97 -15.31
N SER A 156 1.38 8.81 -15.59
CA SER A 156 1.46 7.62 -14.75
C SER A 156 2.34 6.57 -15.42
N PHE A 157 3.21 5.97 -14.64
CA PHE A 157 4.13 4.91 -15.05
C PHE A 157 3.61 3.60 -14.47
N VAL A 158 3.28 2.67 -15.35
CA VAL A 158 2.73 1.36 -15.00
C VAL A 158 3.80 0.30 -15.23
N LEU A 159 4.10 -0.45 -14.18
CA LEU A 159 5.07 -1.54 -14.21
C LEU A 159 4.33 -2.84 -14.51
N ASN A 160 4.70 -3.49 -15.60
CA ASN A 160 4.16 -4.77 -15.99
C ASN A 160 5.03 -5.88 -15.39
N GLY A 161 4.64 -6.38 -14.23
CA GLY A 161 5.40 -7.38 -13.47
C GLY A 161 5.33 -8.80 -14.06
N GLY A 162 4.51 -9.01 -15.10
CA GLY A 162 4.27 -10.34 -15.62
C GLY A 162 3.45 -11.23 -14.67
N ASN A 163 3.14 -12.42 -15.11
CA ASN A 163 2.56 -13.48 -14.29
C ASN A 163 3.47 -14.71 -14.29
N ASN A 164 3.08 -15.77 -13.57
CA ASN A 164 3.90 -16.97 -13.39
C ASN A 164 4.32 -17.63 -14.72
N ASP A 165 3.57 -17.43 -15.80
CA ASP A 165 3.81 -18.07 -17.10
C ASP A 165 4.41 -17.12 -18.14
N ALA A 166 4.25 -15.82 -17.98
CA ALA A 166 4.70 -14.79 -18.91
C ALA A 166 5.38 -13.64 -18.18
N TYR A 167 6.68 -13.79 -17.92
CA TYR A 167 7.48 -12.71 -17.32
C TYR A 167 7.54 -11.50 -18.23
N ASP A 168 7.03 -10.38 -17.78
CA ASP A 168 7.15 -9.13 -18.52
C ASP A 168 8.40 -8.34 -18.10
N SER A 169 8.77 -7.42 -18.94
CA SER A 169 9.91 -6.50 -18.76
C SER A 169 9.58 -5.12 -19.26
N THR A 170 8.30 -4.73 -19.22
CA THR A 170 7.85 -3.45 -19.76
C THR A 170 7.39 -2.50 -18.67
N LEU A 171 7.68 -1.23 -18.92
CA LEU A 171 7.08 -0.09 -18.25
C LEU A 171 6.32 0.70 -19.33
N ILE A 172 5.05 0.92 -19.10
CA ILE A 172 4.25 1.80 -19.97
C ILE A 172 3.98 3.13 -19.29
N THR A 173 3.74 4.14 -20.08
CA THR A 173 3.29 5.45 -19.61
C THR A 173 1.91 5.79 -20.12
N ILE A 174 1.13 6.38 -19.25
CA ILE A 174 -0.18 6.92 -19.54
C ILE A 174 -0.11 8.42 -19.28
N THR A 175 -0.35 9.24 -20.28
CA THR A 175 -0.48 10.68 -20.13
C THR A 175 -1.94 11.03 -19.87
N TYR A 176 -2.19 11.88 -18.88
CA TYR A 176 -3.53 12.41 -18.60
C TYR A 176 -3.56 13.92 -18.83
N LYS A 177 -4.66 14.40 -19.38
CA LYS A 177 -4.85 15.80 -19.73
C LYS A 177 -6.05 16.39 -18.98
N ASP A 178 -5.97 17.72 -18.81
CA ASP A 178 -7.00 18.54 -18.18
C ASP A 178 -8.12 18.85 -19.18
N ASP A 179 -8.91 17.86 -19.58
CA ASP A 179 -10.07 18.17 -20.39
C ASP A 179 -11.32 17.45 -19.87
N LEU A 180 -12.47 18.07 -20.13
CA LEU A 180 -13.81 17.60 -19.79
C LEU A 180 -14.11 16.17 -20.29
N ILE A 181 -13.25 15.63 -21.11
CA ILE A 181 -13.26 14.25 -21.60
C ILE A 181 -12.06 13.52 -20.98
N PRO A 182 -12.27 12.38 -20.30
CA PRO A 182 -11.19 11.62 -19.69
C PRO A 182 -10.35 10.93 -20.76
N LEU A 183 -9.41 11.65 -21.35
CA LEU A 183 -8.43 11.07 -22.25
C LEU A 183 -7.17 10.79 -21.44
N ALA A 184 -7.09 9.57 -20.93
CA ALA A 184 -5.84 8.97 -20.57
C ALA A 184 -5.42 8.10 -21.75
N ASP A 185 -4.32 8.45 -22.38
CA ASP A 185 -3.80 7.73 -23.53
C ASP A 185 -2.49 7.05 -23.17
N PHE A 186 -2.32 5.83 -23.63
CA PHE A 186 -1.00 5.21 -23.73
C PHE A 186 -0.06 6.16 -24.48
N SER A 187 1.05 6.52 -23.85
CA SER A 187 1.97 7.51 -24.41
C SER A 187 3.40 7.00 -24.61
N GLY A 188 3.71 5.79 -24.16
CA GLY A 188 5.03 5.21 -24.35
C GLY A 188 5.22 3.85 -23.72
N ASN A 189 6.22 3.13 -24.21
CA ASN A 189 6.64 1.82 -23.71
C ASN A 189 8.16 1.80 -23.61
N LEU A 190 8.69 1.27 -22.52
CA LEU A 190 10.11 1.10 -22.28
C LEU A 190 10.38 -0.34 -21.81
N ILE A 191 11.34 -1.00 -22.45
CA ILE A 191 11.82 -2.31 -22.02
C ILE A 191 12.87 -2.10 -20.94
N ILE A 192 12.67 -2.76 -19.79
CA ILE A 192 13.55 -2.73 -18.62
C ILE A 192 13.86 -4.16 -18.13
N GLY A 193 14.23 -4.36 -16.87
CA GLY A 193 14.47 -5.68 -16.31
C GLY A 193 13.19 -6.53 -16.18
N LYS A 194 13.38 -7.81 -15.92
CA LYS A 194 12.27 -8.75 -15.73
C LYS A 194 11.49 -8.49 -14.45
N ASN A 195 10.16 -8.58 -14.54
CA ASN A 195 9.21 -8.41 -13.44
C ASN A 195 9.42 -7.09 -12.68
N PRO A 196 9.25 -5.93 -13.32
CA PRO A 196 9.23 -4.66 -12.61
C PRO A 196 8.01 -4.60 -11.70
N ASN A 197 8.21 -4.39 -10.39
CA ASN A 197 7.15 -4.57 -9.41
C ASN A 197 7.07 -3.49 -8.33
N SER A 198 8.10 -2.67 -8.18
CA SER A 198 8.03 -1.54 -7.27
C SER A 198 8.85 -0.36 -7.78
N ALA A 199 8.44 0.85 -7.44
CA ALA A 199 9.12 2.06 -7.84
C ALA A 199 8.96 3.18 -6.82
N ILE A 200 9.91 4.11 -6.85
CA ILE A 200 9.86 5.36 -6.09
C ILE A 200 10.08 6.55 -7.03
N ASN A 201 9.47 7.68 -6.67
CA ASN A 201 9.59 8.94 -7.37
C ASN A 201 10.60 9.84 -6.64
N SER A 202 11.89 9.64 -6.91
CA SER A 202 12.99 10.38 -6.31
C SER A 202 13.83 11.07 -7.38
N GLY A 203 13.35 12.25 -7.81
CA GLY A 203 13.92 12.96 -8.97
C GLY A 203 13.54 12.27 -10.29
N ASN A 204 14.10 11.11 -10.54
CA ASN A 204 13.71 10.17 -11.60
C ASN A 204 12.63 9.19 -11.12
N ILE A 205 12.11 8.37 -12.02
CA ILE A 205 11.36 7.16 -11.67
C ILE A 205 12.39 6.04 -11.48
N ASN A 206 12.53 5.60 -10.26
CA ASN A 206 13.47 4.53 -9.86
C ASN A 206 12.70 3.24 -9.70
N VAL A 207 12.99 2.25 -10.54
CA VAL A 207 12.25 1.00 -10.66
C VAL A 207 13.11 -0.16 -10.19
N LEU A 208 12.53 -1.03 -9.38
CA LEU A 208 13.09 -2.30 -9.00
C LEU A 208 12.38 -3.42 -9.79
N CYS A 209 13.19 -4.29 -10.38
CA CYS A 209 12.73 -5.47 -11.12
C CYS A 209 13.14 -6.72 -10.36
N SER A 210 12.20 -7.60 -10.02
CA SER A 210 12.48 -8.80 -9.22
C SER A 210 13.41 -9.80 -9.90
N GLY A 211 13.48 -9.77 -11.22
CA GLY A 211 14.11 -10.87 -11.96
C GLY A 211 13.22 -12.12 -11.98
N VAL A 212 13.85 -13.27 -12.01
CA VAL A 212 13.18 -14.58 -11.96
C VAL A 212 13.94 -15.47 -11.00
N TYR A 213 13.24 -16.15 -10.11
CA TYR A 213 13.82 -17.12 -9.20
C TYR A 213 13.04 -18.43 -9.23
N ASP A 214 13.68 -19.49 -9.65
CA ASP A 214 13.16 -20.84 -9.67
C ASP A 214 14.16 -21.77 -8.96
N GLU A 215 13.85 -22.12 -7.73
CA GLU A 215 14.71 -23.01 -6.92
C GLU A 215 14.84 -24.40 -7.55
N SER A 216 13.79 -24.85 -8.23
CA SER A 216 13.78 -26.16 -8.90
C SER A 216 14.57 -26.18 -10.20
N ASN A 217 14.77 -25.02 -10.83
CA ASN A 217 15.51 -24.88 -12.09
C ASN A 217 16.40 -23.62 -12.10
N PRO A 218 17.51 -23.63 -11.36
CA PRO A 218 18.39 -22.47 -11.23
C PRO A 218 18.95 -21.90 -12.55
N SER A 219 18.93 -22.71 -13.63
CA SER A 219 19.38 -22.24 -14.95
C SER A 219 18.46 -21.19 -15.59
N LYS A 220 17.25 -21.04 -15.08
CA LYS A 220 16.28 -20.02 -15.50
C LYS A 220 16.36 -18.74 -14.66
N ASN A 221 17.14 -18.75 -13.60
CA ASN A 221 17.22 -17.60 -12.71
C ASN A 221 17.77 -16.38 -13.43
N ILE A 222 17.10 -15.25 -13.22
CA ILE A 222 17.52 -13.93 -13.69
C ILE A 222 17.63 -13.04 -12.45
N GLU A 223 18.79 -12.48 -12.23
CA GLU A 223 19.03 -11.58 -11.10
C GLU A 223 18.08 -10.38 -11.13
N SER A 224 17.76 -9.87 -9.95
CA SER A 224 17.05 -8.61 -9.81
C SER A 224 17.85 -7.46 -10.40
N SER A 225 17.17 -6.40 -10.80
CA SER A 225 17.82 -5.24 -11.40
C SER A 225 17.12 -3.95 -11.03
N PHE A 226 17.88 -2.87 -11.11
CA PHE A 226 17.42 -1.52 -10.82
C PHE A 226 17.57 -0.63 -12.05
N TYR A 227 16.59 0.24 -12.26
CA TYR A 227 16.55 1.22 -13.34
C TYR A 227 16.18 2.59 -12.82
N SER A 228 16.92 3.61 -13.25
CA SER A 228 16.55 5.01 -13.05
C SER A 228 16.17 5.61 -14.40
N ILE A 229 14.98 6.17 -14.52
CA ILE A 229 14.35 6.58 -15.79
C ILE A 229 13.99 8.05 -15.71
N TYR A 230 14.40 8.83 -16.70
CA TYR A 230 13.94 10.20 -16.87
C TYR A 230 12.45 10.22 -17.24
N PRO A 231 11.60 10.85 -16.43
CA PRO A 231 10.15 10.81 -16.66
C PRO A 231 9.68 11.63 -17.87
N SER A 232 10.51 12.55 -18.35
CA SER A 232 10.17 13.44 -19.49
C SER A 232 10.15 12.70 -20.82
N ASP A 233 11.14 11.88 -21.06
CA ASP A 233 11.46 11.30 -22.37
C ASP A 233 11.65 9.77 -22.36
N LEU A 234 11.43 9.13 -21.21
CA LEU A 234 11.55 7.68 -20.98
C LEU A 234 12.96 7.13 -21.26
N LEU A 235 13.99 7.94 -21.11
CA LEU A 235 15.35 7.46 -21.24
C LEU A 235 15.85 6.83 -19.95
N ILE A 236 16.51 5.68 -20.07
CA ILE A 236 17.20 5.04 -18.94
C ILE A 236 18.44 5.88 -18.64
N SER A 237 18.46 6.55 -17.49
CA SER A 237 19.61 7.31 -17.03
C SER A 237 20.68 6.42 -16.37
N TYR A 238 20.23 5.34 -15.75
CA TYR A 238 21.10 4.39 -15.08
C TYR A 238 20.40 3.03 -14.96
N SER A 239 21.18 1.94 -15.05
CA SER A 239 20.70 0.60 -14.78
C SER A 239 21.81 -0.26 -14.15
N GLN A 240 21.42 -1.20 -13.29
CA GLN A 240 22.34 -2.12 -12.64
C GLN A 240 21.65 -3.45 -12.33
N ASN A 241 22.35 -4.56 -12.62
CA ASN A 241 21.99 -5.86 -12.10
C ASN A 241 22.43 -5.98 -10.63
N LEU A 242 21.59 -6.56 -9.81
CA LEU A 242 21.85 -6.80 -8.39
C LEU A 242 22.42 -8.21 -8.22
N SER A 243 23.75 -8.32 -8.34
CA SER A 243 24.41 -9.63 -8.43
C SER A 243 24.12 -10.52 -7.21
N GLY A 244 23.64 -11.73 -7.48
CA GLY A 244 23.27 -12.73 -6.48
C GLY A 244 21.95 -12.43 -5.74
N ILE A 245 21.24 -11.38 -6.10
CA ILE A 245 19.97 -10.97 -5.47
C ILE A 245 18.81 -11.32 -6.41
N TYR A 246 17.78 -11.96 -5.85
CA TYR A 246 16.60 -12.42 -6.57
C TYR A 246 15.32 -12.02 -5.85
N ASN A 247 14.23 -11.88 -6.57
CA ASN A 247 12.91 -11.48 -6.08
C ASN A 247 12.92 -10.17 -5.28
N ALA A 248 13.75 -9.23 -5.71
CA ALA A 248 13.76 -7.91 -5.07
C ALA A 248 12.42 -7.19 -5.26
N ASN A 249 11.88 -6.63 -4.18
CA ASN A 249 10.56 -6.00 -4.13
C ASN A 249 10.51 -4.90 -3.05
N ASN A 250 9.37 -4.22 -2.95
CA ASN A 250 9.05 -3.29 -1.86
C ASN A 250 10.11 -2.19 -1.67
N LEU A 251 10.44 -1.50 -2.76
CA LEU A 251 11.41 -0.41 -2.75
C LEU A 251 10.86 0.80 -1.99
N VAL A 252 11.56 1.24 -0.95
CA VAL A 252 11.24 2.43 -0.18
C VAL A 252 12.44 3.35 -0.02
N GLU A 253 12.19 4.64 0.15
CA GLU A 253 13.21 5.69 0.30
C GLU A 253 13.16 6.29 1.70
N THR A 254 14.32 6.58 2.29
CA THR A 254 14.41 7.35 3.53
C THR A 254 13.92 8.79 3.33
N SER A 255 13.37 9.39 4.37
CA SER A 255 12.82 10.76 4.32
C SER A 255 13.82 11.83 3.87
N ASN A 256 15.13 11.58 4.02
CA ASN A 256 16.19 12.46 3.56
C ASN A 256 16.68 12.17 2.13
N GLY A 257 16.07 11.18 1.46
CA GLY A 257 16.40 10.83 0.07
C GLY A 257 17.79 10.20 -0.14
N ASN A 258 18.48 9.75 0.92
CA ASN A 258 19.87 9.30 0.79
C ASN A 258 20.04 7.80 0.62
N ASN A 259 19.06 7.01 1.07
CA ASN A 259 19.11 5.56 1.03
C ASN A 259 17.81 4.97 0.59
N TYR A 260 17.90 3.81 -0.06
CA TYR A 260 16.81 2.93 -0.41
C TYR A 260 16.88 1.65 0.41
N TYR A 261 15.72 1.08 0.69
CA TYR A 261 15.54 -0.23 1.31
C TYR A 261 14.60 -1.05 0.43
N PHE A 262 14.86 -2.35 0.36
CA PHE A 262 14.02 -3.29 -0.38
C PHE A 262 14.16 -4.69 0.20
N THR A 263 13.19 -5.55 -0.09
CA THR A 263 13.23 -6.98 0.25
C THR A 263 13.81 -7.79 -0.89
N ALA A 264 14.37 -8.96 -0.58
CA ALA A 264 14.75 -10.00 -1.52
C ALA A 264 14.58 -11.39 -0.86
N ASN A 265 14.86 -12.46 -1.59
CA ASN A 265 14.69 -13.84 -1.07
C ASN A 265 15.37 -14.10 0.27
N ASP A 266 16.52 -13.53 0.52
CA ASP A 266 17.38 -13.80 1.65
C ASP A 266 17.35 -12.71 2.74
N GLY A 267 16.56 -11.65 2.53
CA GLY A 267 16.36 -10.64 3.56
C GLY A 267 16.13 -9.23 3.05
N ILE A 268 16.42 -8.27 3.92
CA ILE A 268 16.25 -6.85 3.66
C ILE A 268 17.59 -6.21 3.33
N TYR A 269 17.60 -5.48 2.25
CA TYR A 269 18.76 -4.78 1.72
C TYR A 269 18.66 -3.28 1.90
N ARG A 270 19.82 -2.67 2.09
CA ARG A 270 20.01 -1.21 2.05
C ARG A 270 20.97 -0.86 0.93
N THR A 271 20.71 0.24 0.26
CA THR A 271 21.63 0.82 -0.72
C THR A 271 21.58 2.34 -0.69
N ASN A 272 22.57 3.00 -1.27
CA ASN A 272 22.51 4.42 -1.58
C ASN A 272 21.74 4.67 -2.88
N THR A 273 21.43 5.91 -3.18
CA THR A 273 20.65 6.31 -4.36
C THR A 273 21.31 5.99 -5.71
N SER A 274 22.64 5.78 -5.72
CA SER A 274 23.38 5.34 -6.91
C SER A 274 23.47 3.82 -7.05
N MET A 275 22.84 3.05 -6.13
CA MET A 275 22.89 1.58 -6.06
C MET A 275 24.32 0.99 -6.00
N SER A 276 25.31 1.82 -5.76
CA SER A 276 26.73 1.39 -5.76
C SER A 276 27.16 0.61 -4.54
N ASN A 277 26.33 0.58 -3.51
CA ASN A 277 26.66 -0.05 -2.22
C ASN A 277 25.44 -0.79 -1.67
N VAL A 278 25.16 -1.96 -2.25
CA VAL A 278 24.03 -2.82 -1.88
C VAL A 278 24.47 -3.78 -0.78
N ASN A 279 23.85 -3.69 0.38
CA ASN A 279 24.20 -4.50 1.54
C ASN A 279 22.98 -5.18 2.16
N LEU A 280 23.09 -6.47 2.45
CA LEU A 280 22.14 -7.17 3.30
C LEU A 280 22.25 -6.65 4.73
N ILE A 281 21.15 -6.13 5.27
CA ILE A 281 21.14 -5.57 6.65
C ILE A 281 20.43 -6.48 7.64
N LEU A 282 19.44 -7.24 7.16
CA LEU A 282 18.66 -8.18 7.97
C LEU A 282 18.42 -9.47 7.17
N PRO A 283 19.06 -10.60 7.55
CA PRO A 283 18.86 -11.88 6.89
C PRO A 283 17.62 -12.59 7.44
N ILE A 284 16.46 -12.00 7.25
CA ILE A 284 15.15 -12.51 7.71
C ILE A 284 14.15 -12.53 6.55
N GLN A 285 13.29 -13.53 6.53
CA GLN A 285 12.17 -13.59 5.58
C GLN A 285 11.10 -12.58 6.03
N SER A 286 11.14 -11.42 5.44
CA SER A 286 10.33 -10.28 5.84
C SER A 286 10.11 -9.36 4.65
N ASP A 287 8.93 -8.74 4.57
CA ASP A 287 8.65 -7.70 3.59
C ASP A 287 8.79 -6.31 4.21
N VAL A 288 9.33 -5.37 3.45
CA VAL A 288 9.28 -3.95 3.79
C VAL A 288 7.90 -3.42 3.44
N LEU A 289 7.16 -2.97 4.44
CA LEU A 289 5.84 -2.37 4.27
C LEU A 289 5.91 -0.87 4.03
N GLY A 290 6.91 -0.19 4.59
CA GLY A 290 7.05 1.25 4.46
C GLY A 290 8.09 1.83 5.40
N ILE A 291 8.29 3.14 5.29
CA ILE A 291 9.20 3.90 6.14
C ILE A 291 8.50 5.16 6.63
N SER A 292 8.66 5.47 7.91
CA SER A 292 8.20 6.74 8.47
C SER A 292 9.30 7.42 9.29
N THR A 293 9.13 8.70 9.56
CA THR A 293 9.99 9.43 10.51
C THR A 293 9.24 9.58 11.82
N GLU A 294 9.77 8.99 12.88
CA GLU A 294 9.18 9.01 14.21
C GLU A 294 10.10 9.71 15.21
N LYS A 295 9.46 10.31 16.21
CA LYS A 295 10.16 10.81 17.37
C LYS A 295 10.56 9.63 18.24
N TYR A 296 11.85 9.47 18.48
CA TYR A 296 12.39 8.40 19.30
C TYR A 296 13.21 8.97 20.45
N VAL A 297 12.91 8.55 21.68
CA VAL A 297 13.63 8.99 22.88
C VAL A 297 14.89 8.14 23.03
N VAL A 298 16.04 8.80 22.97
CA VAL A 298 17.34 8.16 23.23
C VAL A 298 17.86 8.65 24.57
N ASN A 299 18.06 7.74 25.52
CA ASN A 299 18.66 8.00 26.82
C ASN A 299 17.96 9.09 27.66
N ASP A 300 16.64 9.03 27.81
CA ASP A 300 15.79 9.89 28.66
C ASP A 300 15.95 11.41 28.50
N THR A 301 16.87 11.89 27.68
CA THR A 301 17.23 13.31 27.61
C THR A 301 17.11 14.00 26.28
N THR A 302 16.98 13.26 25.17
CA THR A 302 16.88 13.86 23.83
C THR A 302 15.88 13.12 22.96
N ASP A 303 14.86 13.84 22.53
CA ASP A 303 13.98 13.40 21.45
C ASP A 303 14.70 13.54 20.11
N ALA A 304 14.99 12.45 19.47
CA ALA A 304 15.52 12.43 18.10
C ALA A 304 14.47 11.93 17.12
N TYR A 305 14.38 12.57 15.95
CA TYR A 305 13.61 12.02 14.83
C TYR A 305 14.44 10.94 14.14
N SER A 306 13.88 9.75 14.04
CA SER A 306 14.53 8.60 13.40
C SER A 306 13.68 8.08 12.26
N ASN A 307 14.33 7.60 11.21
CA ASN A 307 13.64 6.80 10.19
C ASN A 307 13.39 5.41 10.76
N ILE A 308 12.12 5.01 10.78
CA ILE A 308 11.65 3.70 11.21
C ILE A 308 11.19 2.93 10.00
N LEU A 309 11.81 1.79 9.74
CA LEU A 309 11.41 0.84 8.72
C LEU A 309 10.39 -0.12 9.33
N TYR A 310 9.24 -0.22 8.70
CA TYR A 310 8.18 -1.16 9.08
C TYR A 310 8.33 -2.43 8.23
N MET A 311 8.45 -3.55 8.89
CA MET A 311 8.70 -4.84 8.25
C MET A 311 7.70 -5.88 8.72
N ASN A 312 7.10 -6.59 7.80
CA ASN A 312 6.24 -7.73 8.07
C ASN A 312 7.11 -8.97 8.37
N ASP A 313 6.82 -9.71 9.42
CA ASP A 313 7.49 -10.98 9.70
C ASP A 313 6.73 -12.13 9.04
N LEU A 314 7.28 -12.68 7.96
CA LEU A 314 6.64 -13.77 7.21
C LEU A 314 6.60 -15.10 7.99
N ASN A 315 7.44 -15.25 9.03
CA ASN A 315 7.46 -16.42 9.91
C ASN A 315 6.51 -16.29 11.10
N ASN A 316 6.08 -15.06 11.42
CA ASN A 316 5.18 -14.76 12.52
C ASN A 316 4.04 -13.87 12.05
N ILE A 317 3.06 -14.50 11.41
CA ILE A 317 1.93 -13.84 10.77
C ILE A 317 1.27 -12.84 11.73
N GLY A 318 1.05 -11.63 11.24
CA GLY A 318 0.45 -10.54 12.01
C GLY A 318 1.43 -9.73 12.84
N SER A 319 2.73 -9.98 12.74
CA SER A 319 3.76 -9.18 13.42
C SER A 319 4.41 -8.18 12.47
N ILE A 320 4.49 -6.93 12.90
CA ILE A 320 5.24 -5.87 12.22
C ILE A 320 6.36 -5.41 13.13
N TYR A 321 7.60 -5.54 12.70
CA TYR A 321 8.75 -5.00 13.38
C TYR A 321 8.98 -3.55 12.99
N LYS A 322 9.22 -2.71 13.97
CA LYS A 322 9.69 -1.32 13.80
C LYS A 322 11.21 -1.31 13.96
N TYR A 323 11.92 -1.21 12.85
CA TYR A 323 13.37 -1.18 12.83
C TYR A 323 13.89 0.26 12.75
N ASN A 324 14.63 0.67 13.76
CA ASN A 324 15.27 1.99 13.76
C ASN A 324 16.55 1.93 12.92
N ILE A 325 16.54 2.64 11.80
CA ILE A 325 17.63 2.65 10.83
C ILE A 325 18.92 3.24 11.43
N ASN A 326 18.81 4.26 12.28
CA ASN A 326 19.97 4.92 12.86
C ASN A 326 20.64 4.06 13.94
N LEU A 327 19.85 3.33 14.70
CA LEU A 327 20.33 2.42 15.75
C LEU A 327 20.64 1.00 15.22
N SER A 328 20.23 0.70 14.01
CA SER A 328 20.35 -0.64 13.40
C SER A 328 19.76 -1.76 14.27
N THR A 329 18.59 -1.54 14.84
CA THR A 329 17.92 -2.50 15.72
C THR A 329 16.40 -2.40 15.65
N VAL A 330 15.71 -3.51 15.93
CA VAL A 330 14.27 -3.53 16.18
C VAL A 330 14.00 -2.83 17.51
N VAL A 331 13.15 -1.82 17.50
CA VAL A 331 12.83 -1.00 18.68
C VAL A 331 11.43 -1.27 19.22
N ASP A 332 10.56 -1.90 18.40
CA ASP A 332 9.18 -2.17 18.79
C ASP A 332 8.59 -3.23 17.87
N THR A 333 7.51 -3.89 18.32
CA THR A 333 6.75 -4.87 17.55
C THR A 333 5.27 -4.60 17.70
N ILE A 334 4.60 -4.42 16.57
CA ILE A 334 3.15 -4.29 16.48
C ILE A 334 2.57 -5.66 16.19
N SER A 335 1.48 -6.03 16.87
CA SER A 335 0.75 -7.26 16.56
C SER A 335 -0.67 -6.94 16.13
N VAL A 336 -1.06 -7.47 14.99
CA VAL A 336 -2.43 -7.45 14.48
C VAL A 336 -2.89 -8.88 14.20
N ASN A 337 -4.17 -9.08 14.05
CA ASN A 337 -4.69 -10.40 13.66
C ASN A 337 -4.65 -10.53 12.14
N GLY A 338 -4.07 -11.63 11.63
CA GLY A 338 -4.05 -11.99 10.22
C GLY A 338 -2.79 -11.63 9.46
N GLN A 339 -2.74 -12.08 8.21
CA GLN A 339 -1.65 -11.77 7.28
C GLN A 339 -1.71 -10.30 6.86
N ILE A 340 -0.59 -9.61 6.93
CA ILE A 340 -0.47 -8.19 6.61
C ILE A 340 -0.14 -8.04 5.12
N PHE A 341 -0.82 -7.09 4.46
CA PHE A 341 -0.62 -6.77 3.06
C PHE A 341 0.02 -5.41 2.86
N ASP A 342 -0.40 -4.41 3.62
CA ASP A 342 0.08 -3.04 3.44
C ASP A 342 -0.14 -2.17 4.67
N ILE A 343 0.57 -1.04 4.73
CA ILE A 343 0.38 -0.01 5.74
C ILE A 343 0.31 1.38 5.11
N ALA A 344 -0.43 2.28 5.76
CA ALA A 344 -0.49 3.68 5.37
C ALA A 344 -0.40 4.61 6.58
N PHE A 345 0.44 5.65 6.47
CA PHE A 345 0.67 6.60 7.55
C PHE A 345 -0.23 7.82 7.41
N LYS A 346 -0.95 8.12 8.49
CA LYS A 346 -1.74 9.34 8.65
C LYS A 346 -1.00 10.32 9.56
N ASN A 347 -0.37 11.32 8.97
CA ASN A 347 0.48 12.32 9.65
C ASN A 347 -0.28 13.55 10.16
#